data_17365aad55374a0ff84fa0d2b58e0144
#
_entry.id   17365aad55374a0ff84fa0d2b58e0144
#
_cell.length_a   1.000
_cell.length_b   1.000
_cell.length_c   1.000
_cell.angle_alpha   90.00
_cell.angle_beta   90.00
_cell.angle_gamma   90.00
#
_symmetry.space_group_name_H-M   'P 1'
#
loop_
_entity.id
_entity.type
_entity.pdbx_description
1 polymer ?
#
loop_
_entity_poly.entity_id
_entity_poly.type
_entity_poly.pdbx_seq_one_letter_code
_entity_poly.pdbx_strand_id
1 'polypeptide(L)'
;MESPELWFEDFGTAKLKRGRAVVKLDASVIKRGGYRVFVTPEGDCRGLYVRGKRAASFEARELAGGKSSVAFSYRIVGRRKDVRAQRRFAKIDTRLSLPAAAPARQGEPTAAALRAFIASFEQEARERAPKSARKVGEHALQRAGHGN
;
A
#
# COMPACT_ATOMS: atom_id res chain seq x y z
N MET A 1 7.88 6.42 1.55
CA MET A 1 8.81 6.77 0.43
C MET A 1 8.21 6.17 -0.82
N GLU A 2 7.81 6.99 -1.76
CA GLU A 2 7.22 6.53 -3.01
C GLU A 2 8.30 6.36 -4.07
N SER A 3 8.24 5.27 -4.84
CA SER A 3 9.13 5.08 -5.98
C SER A 3 8.57 5.84 -7.20
N PRO A 4 9.39 6.64 -7.89
CA PRO A 4 8.94 7.32 -9.12
C PRO A 4 8.72 6.36 -10.30
N GLU A 5 9.00 5.08 -10.11
CA GLU A 5 8.85 4.03 -11.11
C GLU A 5 8.00 2.90 -10.55
N LEU A 6 7.15 2.31 -11.39
CA LEU A 6 6.36 1.14 -11.01
C LEU A 6 7.23 -0.12 -11.10
N TRP A 7 7.59 -0.62 -9.95
CA TRP A 7 8.30 -1.88 -9.77
C TRP A 7 7.34 -2.94 -9.25
N PHE A 8 7.58 -4.18 -9.62
CA PHE A 8 6.95 -5.34 -9.00
C PHE A 8 8.04 -6.20 -8.34
N GLU A 9 7.62 -6.99 -7.41
CA GLU A 9 8.46 -7.94 -6.68
C GLU A 9 7.92 -9.35 -6.86
N ASP A 10 8.84 -10.29 -6.93
CA ASP A 10 8.53 -11.71 -6.94
C ASP A 10 9.55 -12.44 -6.06
N PHE A 11 9.11 -13.49 -5.40
CA PHE A 11 9.90 -14.25 -4.45
C PHE A 11 9.86 -15.72 -4.80
N GLY A 12 10.93 -16.42 -4.52
CA GLY A 12 10.95 -17.86 -4.68
C GLY A 12 12.14 -18.50 -3.98
N THR A 13 12.16 -19.81 -4.01
CA THR A 13 13.24 -20.64 -3.47
C THR A 13 13.82 -21.53 -4.55
N ALA A 14 15.09 -21.85 -4.42
CA ALA A 14 15.76 -22.81 -5.28
C ALA A 14 16.88 -23.51 -4.51
N LYS A 15 17.44 -24.56 -5.09
CA LYS A 15 18.52 -25.33 -4.48
C LYS A 15 19.72 -25.39 -5.43
N LEU A 16 20.90 -25.16 -4.89
CA LEU A 16 22.13 -25.35 -5.62
C LEU A 16 22.35 -26.85 -5.94
N LYS A 17 22.96 -27.11 -7.08
CA LYS A 17 23.54 -28.41 -7.43
C LYS A 17 25.02 -28.17 -7.73
N ARG A 18 25.88 -28.67 -6.83
CA ARG A 18 27.34 -28.46 -6.95
C ARG A 18 27.72 -26.98 -7.11
N GLY A 19 27.19 -26.10 -6.25
CA GLY A 19 27.49 -24.68 -6.23
C GLY A 19 26.85 -23.85 -7.33
N ARG A 20 25.86 -24.41 -8.07
CA ARG A 20 25.19 -23.75 -9.20
C ARG A 20 23.70 -24.01 -9.23
N ALA A 21 22.90 -23.00 -9.58
CA ALA A 21 21.49 -23.15 -9.90
C ALA A 21 21.11 -22.21 -11.05
N VAL A 22 20.20 -22.64 -11.90
CA VAL A 22 19.56 -21.80 -12.92
C VAL A 22 18.09 -21.70 -12.58
N VAL A 23 17.63 -20.48 -12.32
CA VAL A 23 16.24 -20.17 -12.00
C VAL A 23 15.56 -19.62 -13.24
N LYS A 24 14.45 -20.23 -13.63
CA LYS A 24 13.57 -19.73 -14.69
C LYS A 24 12.57 -18.76 -14.09
N LEU A 25 12.31 -17.65 -14.78
CA LEU A 25 11.39 -16.60 -14.38
C LEU A 25 10.21 -16.54 -15.34
N ASP A 26 9.06 -16.11 -14.84
CA ASP A 26 7.96 -15.76 -15.74
C ASP A 26 8.28 -14.46 -16.49
N ALA A 27 8.54 -14.59 -17.77
CA ALA A 27 8.89 -13.46 -18.64
C ALA A 27 7.66 -12.63 -19.08
N SER A 28 6.44 -13.03 -18.71
CA SER A 28 5.22 -12.34 -19.11
C SER A 28 5.15 -10.93 -18.51
N VAL A 29 5.60 -10.78 -17.28
CA VAL A 29 5.50 -9.55 -16.48
C VAL A 29 6.78 -8.70 -16.54
N ILE A 30 7.94 -9.32 -16.74
CA ILE A 30 9.25 -8.67 -16.63
C ILE A 30 9.67 -7.97 -17.93
N LYS A 31 9.99 -6.69 -17.87
CA LYS A 31 10.64 -5.98 -18.97
C LYS A 31 12.05 -6.55 -19.19
N ARG A 32 12.37 -6.90 -20.42
CA ARG A 32 13.66 -7.50 -20.82
C ARG A 32 14.84 -6.70 -20.25
N GLY A 33 15.70 -7.33 -19.45
CA GLY A 33 16.89 -6.69 -18.85
C GLY A 33 16.59 -5.73 -17.68
N GLY A 34 15.33 -5.46 -17.35
CA GLY A 34 14.93 -4.48 -16.35
C GLY A 34 14.65 -5.05 -14.96
N TYR A 35 15.38 -6.08 -14.52
CA TYR A 35 15.17 -6.64 -13.18
C TYR A 35 16.48 -6.78 -12.39
N ARG A 36 16.31 -6.80 -11.07
CA ARG A 36 17.38 -7.06 -10.10
C ARG A 36 17.08 -8.35 -9.37
N VAL A 37 18.13 -9.04 -8.95
CA VAL A 37 18.02 -10.31 -8.22
C VAL A 37 18.83 -10.17 -6.95
N PHE A 38 18.17 -10.53 -5.85
CA PHE A 38 18.79 -10.68 -4.53
C PHE A 38 18.69 -12.15 -4.16
N VAL A 39 19.77 -12.74 -3.68
CA VAL A 39 19.82 -14.14 -3.27
C VAL A 39 20.29 -14.23 -1.82
N THR A 40 19.64 -15.08 -1.04
CA THR A 40 19.96 -15.31 0.36
C THR A 40 20.10 -16.82 0.59
N PRO A 41 21.31 -17.33 0.96
CA PRO A 41 21.47 -18.74 1.25
C PRO A 41 20.70 -19.14 2.52
N GLU A 42 20.14 -20.35 2.54
CA GLU A 42 19.38 -20.92 3.66
C GLU A 42 20.19 -22.03 4.36
N GLY A 43 21.50 -21.99 4.28
CA GLY A 43 22.40 -22.92 4.93
C GLY A 43 23.85 -22.50 4.76
N ASP A 44 24.75 -23.28 5.32
CA ASP A 44 26.18 -23.00 5.30
C ASP A 44 26.74 -23.14 3.87
N CYS A 45 27.35 -22.06 3.39
CA CYS A 45 28.04 -22.00 2.11
C CYS A 45 29.02 -20.82 2.08
N ARG A 46 29.84 -20.73 1.05
CA ARG A 46 30.81 -19.64 0.87
C ARG A 46 30.19 -18.32 0.44
N GLY A 47 28.86 -18.22 0.41
CA GLY A 47 28.13 -17.10 -0.13
C GLY A 47 27.72 -17.30 -1.57
N LEU A 48 26.72 -16.52 -2.05
CA LEU A 48 26.16 -16.64 -3.40
C LEU A 48 26.33 -15.35 -4.17
N TYR A 49 26.47 -15.49 -5.49
CA TYR A 49 26.39 -14.37 -6.43
C TYR A 49 25.55 -14.73 -7.65
N VAL A 50 24.99 -13.70 -8.27
CA VAL A 50 24.19 -13.85 -9.48
C VAL A 50 25.06 -13.65 -10.71
N ARG A 51 25.02 -14.62 -11.61
CA ARG A 51 25.69 -14.59 -12.92
C ARG A 51 24.68 -14.80 -14.03
N GLY A 52 24.93 -14.24 -15.21
CA GLY A 52 24.22 -14.60 -16.43
C GLY A 52 22.73 -14.28 -16.40
N LYS A 53 22.34 -13.07 -15.97
CA LYS A 53 20.94 -12.61 -16.08
C LYS A 53 20.51 -12.57 -17.54
N ARG A 54 19.41 -13.27 -17.86
CA ARG A 54 18.78 -13.32 -19.17
C ARG A 54 17.35 -12.79 -19.09
N ALA A 55 16.65 -12.74 -20.20
CA ALA A 55 15.29 -12.23 -20.25
C ALA A 55 14.31 -12.98 -19.32
N ALA A 56 14.49 -14.28 -19.16
CA ALA A 56 13.58 -15.16 -18.41
C ALA A 56 14.32 -16.12 -17.46
N SER A 57 15.55 -15.81 -17.08
CA SER A 57 16.30 -16.65 -16.14
C SER A 57 17.51 -15.91 -15.57
N PHE A 58 17.97 -16.38 -14.42
CA PHE A 58 19.27 -16.02 -13.89
C PHE A 58 20.00 -17.27 -13.37
N GLU A 59 21.28 -17.15 -13.21
CA GLU A 59 22.12 -18.19 -12.63
C GLU A 59 22.67 -17.71 -11.28
N ALA A 60 22.46 -18.49 -10.23
CA ALA A 60 23.11 -18.33 -8.94
C ALA A 60 24.32 -19.28 -8.85
N ARG A 61 25.43 -18.75 -8.34
CA ARG A 61 26.63 -19.53 -8.09
C ARG A 61 27.20 -19.26 -6.72
N GLU A 62 27.82 -20.28 -6.17
CA GLU A 62 28.60 -20.17 -4.93
C GLU A 62 29.96 -19.53 -5.20
N LEU A 63 30.38 -18.66 -4.28
CA LEU A 63 31.67 -17.98 -4.31
C LEU A 63 32.84 -18.97 -4.19
N ALA A 64 34.01 -18.54 -4.63
CA ALA A 64 35.28 -19.27 -4.53
C ALA A 64 35.20 -20.73 -5.00
N GLY A 65 34.40 -21.01 -6.04
CA GLY A 65 34.27 -22.34 -6.61
C GLY A 65 33.63 -23.37 -5.66
N GLY A 66 32.85 -22.92 -4.67
CA GLY A 66 32.12 -23.80 -3.76
C GLY A 66 31.22 -24.77 -4.50
N LYS A 67 31.00 -25.94 -3.91
CA LYS A 67 30.24 -27.05 -4.50
C LYS A 67 29.09 -27.51 -3.62
N SER A 68 28.57 -26.62 -2.77
CA SER A 68 27.46 -26.94 -1.89
C SER A 68 26.16 -27.21 -2.67
N SER A 69 25.21 -27.84 -1.98
CA SER A 69 23.85 -28.08 -2.49
C SER A 69 22.83 -27.43 -1.56
N VAL A 70 23.16 -26.25 -1.04
CA VAL A 70 22.33 -25.50 -0.11
C VAL A 70 21.11 -24.91 -0.83
N ALA A 71 20.00 -24.81 -0.13
CA ALA A 71 18.83 -24.07 -0.57
C ALA A 71 19.09 -22.56 -0.44
N PHE A 72 18.40 -21.78 -1.23
CA PHE A 72 18.44 -20.32 -1.14
C PHE A 72 17.12 -19.71 -1.54
N SER A 73 16.75 -18.62 -0.89
CA SER A 73 15.66 -17.76 -1.30
C SER A 73 16.15 -16.72 -2.30
N TYR A 74 15.26 -16.28 -3.18
CA TYR A 74 15.56 -15.16 -4.05
C TYR A 74 14.39 -14.17 -4.08
N ARG A 75 14.73 -12.89 -4.28
CA ARG A 75 13.80 -11.79 -4.54
C ARG A 75 14.14 -11.19 -5.89
N ILE A 76 13.14 -11.05 -6.72
CA ILE A 76 13.22 -10.36 -8.00
C ILE A 76 12.54 -9.00 -7.85
N VAL A 77 13.22 -7.96 -8.26
CA VAL A 77 12.64 -6.62 -8.37
C VAL A 77 12.77 -6.17 -9.81
N GLY A 78 11.66 -5.97 -10.48
CA GLY A 78 11.65 -5.70 -11.91
C GLY A 78 10.69 -4.60 -12.32
N ARG A 79 10.98 -3.98 -13.47
CA ARG A 79 10.04 -3.04 -14.07
C ARG A 79 8.93 -3.79 -14.80
N ARG A 80 7.72 -3.35 -14.62
CA ARG A 80 6.56 -3.90 -15.32
C ARG A 80 6.65 -3.62 -16.81
N LYS A 81 6.30 -4.64 -17.60
CA LYS A 81 6.31 -4.56 -19.07
C LYS A 81 5.08 -3.84 -19.61
N ASP A 82 3.96 -3.97 -18.94
CA ASP A 82 2.63 -3.45 -19.31
C ASP A 82 2.44 -1.96 -19.02
N VAL A 83 3.36 -1.36 -18.27
CA VAL A 83 3.31 0.07 -17.95
C VAL A 83 4.26 0.85 -18.86
N ARG A 84 3.70 1.82 -19.59
CA ARG A 84 4.53 2.75 -20.38
C ARG A 84 5.48 3.50 -19.45
N ALA A 85 6.69 3.72 -19.89
CA ALA A 85 7.71 4.44 -19.13
C ALA A 85 7.17 5.80 -18.67
N GLN A 86 6.79 5.89 -17.41
CA GLN A 86 6.51 7.17 -16.79
C GLN A 86 7.84 7.89 -16.57
N ARG A 87 7.82 9.20 -16.73
CA ARG A 87 9.00 10.01 -16.40
C ARG A 87 9.32 9.79 -14.92
N ARG A 88 10.60 9.66 -14.62
CA ARG A 88 11.09 9.41 -13.25
C ARG A 88 10.62 10.45 -12.23
N PHE A 89 10.34 11.65 -12.72
CA PHE A 89 9.70 12.72 -11.96
C PHE A 89 8.62 13.32 -12.85
N ALA A 90 7.37 13.12 -12.51
CA ALA A 90 6.30 13.90 -13.11
C ALA A 90 6.52 15.37 -12.72
N LYS A 91 6.44 16.30 -13.68
CA LYS A 91 6.29 17.72 -13.33
C LYS A 91 4.96 17.83 -12.57
N ILE A 92 5.05 18.04 -11.28
CA ILE A 92 3.88 18.43 -10.50
C ILE A 92 3.57 19.85 -10.95
N ASP A 93 2.45 20.04 -11.63
CA ASP A 93 1.94 21.38 -11.88
C ASP A 93 1.46 21.90 -10.52
N THR A 94 2.25 22.76 -9.92
CA THR A 94 1.95 23.40 -8.63
C THR A 94 0.82 24.44 -8.75
N ARG A 95 0.31 24.70 -9.95
CA ARG A 95 -0.95 25.40 -10.12
C ARG A 95 -2.08 24.45 -9.72
N LEU A 96 -2.37 24.39 -8.44
CA LEU A 96 -3.61 23.87 -7.92
C LEU A 96 -4.75 24.74 -8.47
N SER A 97 -5.19 24.45 -9.68
CA SER A 97 -6.55 24.79 -10.06
C SER A 97 -7.44 23.94 -9.18
N LEU A 98 -7.93 24.51 -8.10
CA LEU A 98 -9.08 23.94 -7.43
C LEU A 98 -10.13 23.73 -8.53
N PRO A 99 -10.64 22.51 -8.74
CA PRO A 99 -11.74 22.31 -9.65
C PRO A 99 -12.81 23.31 -9.24
N ALA A 100 -13.33 24.09 -10.21
CA ALA A 100 -14.49 24.91 -9.98
C ALA A 100 -15.50 24.05 -9.22
N ALA A 101 -16.00 24.57 -8.09
CA ALA A 101 -16.82 23.82 -7.15
C ALA A 101 -17.76 22.92 -7.96
N ALA A 102 -17.64 21.61 -7.77
CA ALA A 102 -18.46 20.66 -8.48
C ALA A 102 -19.91 21.10 -8.29
N PRO A 103 -20.75 21.10 -9.34
CA PRO A 103 -22.15 21.46 -9.19
C PRO A 103 -22.70 20.59 -8.07
N ALA A 104 -23.36 21.23 -7.09
CA ALA A 104 -23.93 20.54 -5.94
C ALA A 104 -24.67 19.29 -6.43
N ARG A 105 -24.28 18.12 -5.93
CA ARG A 105 -24.93 16.86 -6.34
C ARG A 105 -26.41 17.03 -6.06
N GLN A 106 -27.22 16.89 -7.11
CA GLN A 106 -28.68 16.89 -6.95
C GLN A 106 -29.03 15.78 -5.97
N GLY A 107 -29.52 16.15 -4.79
CA GLY A 107 -29.84 15.22 -3.71
C GLY A 107 -29.02 15.36 -2.42
N GLU A 108 -28.01 16.23 -2.34
CA GLU A 108 -27.40 16.53 -1.06
C GLU A 108 -28.40 17.34 -0.18
N PRO A 109 -28.68 16.88 1.05
CA PRO A 109 -29.59 17.59 1.92
C PRO A 109 -29.03 18.98 2.21
N THR A 110 -29.85 20.01 2.05
CA THR A 110 -29.46 21.37 2.40
C THR A 110 -29.07 21.44 3.88
N ALA A 111 -28.23 22.39 4.26
CA ALA A 111 -27.86 22.60 5.67
C ALA A 111 -29.10 22.77 6.57
N ALA A 112 -30.18 23.31 6.05
CA ALA A 112 -31.45 23.40 6.75
C ALA A 112 -32.11 22.03 6.96
N ALA A 113 -32.11 21.17 5.93
CA ALA A 113 -32.65 19.81 6.04
C ALA A 113 -31.84 18.94 7.02
N LEU A 114 -30.51 19.11 7.01
CA LEU A 114 -29.63 18.40 7.95
C LEU A 114 -29.89 18.85 9.41
N ARG A 115 -30.07 20.14 9.65
CA ARG A 115 -30.42 20.67 10.98
C ARG A 115 -31.77 20.17 11.46
N ALA A 116 -32.78 20.14 10.59
CA ALA A 116 -34.09 19.60 10.88
C ALA A 116 -34.04 18.12 11.26
N PHE A 117 -33.24 17.34 10.52
CA PHE A 117 -33.02 15.93 10.81
C PHE A 117 -32.33 15.71 12.17
N ILE A 118 -31.30 16.48 12.50
CA ILE A 118 -30.61 16.40 13.78
C ILE A 118 -31.59 16.76 14.94
N ALA A 119 -32.37 17.82 14.77
CA ALA A 119 -33.33 18.24 15.78
C ALA A 119 -34.43 17.16 16.03
N SER A 120 -34.89 16.46 14.99
CA SER A 120 -35.84 15.37 15.15
C SER A 120 -35.24 14.19 15.92
N PHE A 121 -33.98 13.88 15.70
CA PHE A 121 -33.29 12.83 16.44
C PHE A 121 -33.06 13.17 17.92
N GLU A 122 -32.73 14.42 18.21
CA GLU A 122 -32.58 14.89 19.59
C GLU A 122 -33.91 14.87 20.34
N GLN A 123 -35.01 15.20 19.69
CA GLN A 123 -36.33 15.15 20.26
C GLN A 123 -36.75 13.71 20.58
N GLU A 124 -36.54 12.79 19.66
CA GLU A 124 -36.83 11.37 19.85
C GLU A 124 -35.98 10.76 20.99
N ALA A 125 -34.70 11.14 21.06
CA ALA A 125 -33.83 10.73 22.15
C ALA A 125 -34.28 11.24 23.52
N ARG A 126 -34.78 12.47 23.60
CA ARG A 126 -35.36 13.04 24.81
C ARG A 126 -36.63 12.34 25.25
N GLU A 127 -37.48 11.96 24.30
CA GLU A 127 -38.74 11.23 24.58
C GLU A 127 -38.48 9.80 25.08
N ARG A 128 -37.44 9.14 24.55
CA ARG A 128 -37.03 7.79 24.97
C ARG A 128 -36.22 7.75 26.27
N ALA A 129 -35.71 8.90 26.74
CA ALA A 129 -34.93 8.94 27.94
C ALA A 129 -35.78 8.57 29.16
N PRO A 130 -35.32 7.70 30.09
CA PRO A 130 -36.04 7.32 31.27
C PRO A 130 -36.32 8.54 32.15
N LYS A 131 -37.47 8.56 32.81
CA LYS A 131 -37.94 9.70 33.62
C LYS A 131 -36.92 10.16 34.68
N SER A 132 -36.04 9.28 35.13
CA SER A 132 -34.95 9.60 36.06
C SER A 132 -33.87 10.51 35.43
N ALA A 133 -33.60 10.39 34.13
CA ALA A 133 -32.63 11.21 33.44
C ALA A 133 -33.16 12.63 33.11
N ARG A 134 -34.48 12.79 32.97
CA ARG A 134 -35.11 14.10 32.70
C ARG A 134 -34.93 15.09 33.87
N LYS A 135 -34.98 14.62 35.11
CA LYS A 135 -34.81 15.49 36.31
C LYS A 135 -33.39 16.03 36.49
N VAL A 136 -32.38 15.31 36.02
CA VAL A 136 -30.98 15.75 36.15
C VAL A 136 -30.66 16.87 35.13
N GLY A 137 -31.26 16.84 33.94
CA GLY A 137 -31.08 17.87 32.92
C GLY A 137 -31.72 19.22 33.30
N GLU A 138 -32.90 19.23 33.91
CA GLU A 138 -33.58 20.47 34.38
C GLU A 138 -32.82 21.17 35.51
N HIS A 139 -32.21 20.41 36.41
CA HIS A 139 -31.42 20.98 37.53
C HIS A 139 -30.07 21.57 37.04
N ALA A 140 -29.50 21.05 35.97
CA ALA A 140 -28.28 21.58 35.40
C ALA A 140 -28.50 22.91 34.65
N LEU A 141 -29.63 23.06 33.96
CA LEU A 141 -30.00 24.30 33.26
C LEU A 141 -30.37 25.44 34.24
N GLN A 142 -30.99 25.14 35.38
CA GLN A 142 -31.31 26.16 36.40
C GLN A 142 -30.05 26.69 37.11
N ARG A 143 -29.00 25.90 37.26
CA ARG A 143 -27.72 26.37 37.83
C ARG A 143 -26.90 27.22 36.89
N ALA A 144 -27.00 27.03 35.59
CA ALA A 144 -26.27 27.82 34.58
C ALA A 144 -26.88 29.23 34.33
N GLY A 145 -28.15 29.45 34.73
CA GLY A 145 -28.86 30.71 34.54
C GLY A 145 -28.70 31.74 35.68
N HIS A 146 -27.99 31.44 36.78
CA HIS A 146 -27.84 32.33 37.95
C HIS A 146 -26.39 32.77 38.22
N GLY A 147 -25.55 32.73 37.21
CA GLY A 147 -24.17 33.21 37.27
C GLY A 147 -23.99 34.47 36.39
N ASN A 148 -24.40 35.62 36.87
CA ASN A 148 -23.95 36.94 36.42
C ASN A 148 -23.52 37.73 37.64
#